data_e99b7240fbb7ee3355ae697bcdab9c90
#
_entry.id   e99b7240fbb7ee3355ae697bcdab9c90
#
_cell.length_a   1.000
_cell.length_b   1.000
_cell.length_c   1.000
_cell.angle_alpha   90.00
_cell.angle_beta   90.00
_cell.angle_gamma   90.00
#
_symmetry.space_group_name_H-M   'P 1'
#
loop_
_entity.id
_entity.type
_entity.pdbx_description
1 polymer ?
#
loop_
_entity_poly.entity_id
_entity_poly.type
_entity_poly.pdbx_seq_one_letter_code
_entity_poly.pdbx_strand_id
1 'polypeptide(L)'
;MKKLNDKLQLIQKEMAQNIPVDILNAFGQSLHELIEQNLEDRALKVGDIAPDFTLPDAEGLPVSLYDTLQHNAVIISFFRGNWCPFCMAELTHYQEAINNNLVDSATVIAISPQSIHFNHDLKVQNNLEFRILSDKGNEIADKYGLVFTLQENIREIYKNMGADLELFNSDNTYKLPIPATYLIDKNKKIVFSSVSTNYMERADVCDIKL
;
A
#
# COMPACT_ATOMS: atom_id res chain seq x y z
N MET A 1 -8.52 5.72 -19.27
CA MET A 1 -7.44 5.49 -18.26
C MET A 1 -6.50 4.41 -18.77
N LYS A 2 -5.16 4.55 -18.65
CA LYS A 2 -4.23 3.44 -18.94
C LYS A 2 -4.37 2.37 -17.85
N LYS A 3 -4.22 1.09 -18.20
CA LYS A 3 -4.21 0.01 -17.19
C LYS A 3 -3.07 0.19 -16.22
N LEU A 4 -3.30 -0.12 -14.96
CA LEU A 4 -2.27 -0.02 -13.92
C LEU A 4 -1.04 -0.88 -14.27
N ASN A 5 -1.24 -2.10 -14.76
CA ASN A 5 -0.16 -3.00 -15.16
C ASN A 5 0.80 -2.38 -16.20
N ASP A 6 0.28 -1.62 -17.17
CA ASP A 6 1.12 -0.94 -18.17
C ASP A 6 2.04 0.11 -17.51
N LYS A 7 1.54 0.81 -16.49
CA LYS A 7 2.33 1.78 -15.70
C LYS A 7 3.41 1.07 -14.89
N LEU A 8 3.07 -0.03 -14.23
CA LEU A 8 4.01 -0.82 -13.41
C LEU A 8 5.13 -1.42 -14.26
N GLN A 9 4.81 -1.95 -15.45
CA GLN A 9 5.81 -2.47 -16.40
C GLN A 9 6.76 -1.37 -16.90
N LEU A 10 6.26 -0.15 -17.12
CA LEU A 10 7.12 0.98 -17.50
C LEU A 10 8.11 1.31 -16.38
N ILE A 11 7.65 1.37 -15.13
CA ILE A 11 8.52 1.59 -13.95
C ILE A 11 9.59 0.51 -13.86
N GLN A 12 9.21 -0.78 -14.02
CA GLN A 12 10.18 -1.89 -13.99
C GLN A 12 11.26 -1.72 -15.08
N LYS A 13 10.85 -1.34 -16.29
CA LYS A 13 11.77 -1.11 -17.40
C LYS A 13 12.72 0.06 -17.14
N GLU A 14 12.21 1.15 -16.60
CA GLU A 14 13.00 2.32 -16.23
C GLU A 14 14.01 1.99 -15.11
N MET A 15 13.57 1.24 -14.10
CA MET A 15 14.47 0.76 -13.04
C MET A 15 15.60 -0.12 -13.62
N ALA A 16 15.27 -1.06 -14.50
CA ALA A 16 16.24 -1.93 -15.13
C ALA A 16 17.30 -1.18 -15.98
N GLN A 17 16.95 0.01 -16.49
CA GLN A 17 17.86 0.84 -17.29
C GLN A 17 18.72 1.80 -16.45
N ASN A 18 18.23 2.25 -15.29
CA ASN A 18 18.82 3.35 -14.54
C ASN A 18 19.47 2.91 -13.22
N ILE A 19 19.13 1.73 -12.70
CA ILE A 19 19.67 1.22 -11.44
C ILE A 19 20.84 0.29 -11.73
N PRO A 20 21.98 0.40 -11.01
CA PRO A 20 23.11 -0.51 -11.14
C PRO A 20 22.71 -1.98 -10.96
N VAL A 21 23.33 -2.86 -11.74
CA VAL A 21 22.96 -4.28 -11.80
C VAL A 21 23.13 -5.01 -10.45
N ASP A 22 24.12 -4.63 -9.67
CA ASP A 22 24.36 -5.15 -8.33
C ASP A 22 23.21 -4.80 -7.35
N ILE A 23 22.67 -3.58 -7.43
CA ILE A 23 21.51 -3.15 -6.66
C ILE A 23 20.24 -3.88 -7.13
N LEU A 24 20.05 -4.05 -8.45
CA LEU A 24 18.94 -4.84 -8.98
C LEU A 24 18.98 -6.29 -8.51
N ASN A 25 20.17 -6.89 -8.49
CA ASN A 25 20.36 -8.25 -7.98
C ASN A 25 20.04 -8.34 -6.48
N ALA A 26 20.46 -7.34 -5.68
CA ALA A 26 20.12 -7.29 -4.25
C ALA A 26 18.61 -7.18 -4.02
N PHE A 27 17.89 -6.36 -4.80
CA PHE A 27 16.43 -6.30 -4.76
C PHE A 27 15.78 -7.63 -5.16
N GLY A 28 16.29 -8.26 -6.23
CA GLY A 28 15.79 -9.55 -6.70
C GLY A 28 15.97 -10.66 -5.65
N GLN A 29 17.13 -10.73 -5.03
CA GLN A 29 17.40 -11.68 -3.95
C GLN A 29 16.50 -11.43 -2.73
N SER A 30 16.40 -10.18 -2.28
CA SER A 30 15.51 -9.80 -1.18
C SER A 30 14.06 -10.17 -1.45
N LEU A 31 13.57 -9.93 -2.66
CA LEU A 31 12.22 -10.32 -3.06
C LEU A 31 12.03 -11.84 -3.05
N HIS A 32 13.01 -12.58 -3.57
CA HIS A 32 12.96 -14.04 -3.58
C HIS A 32 12.86 -14.61 -2.15
N GLU A 33 13.70 -14.13 -1.24
CA GLU A 33 13.67 -14.52 0.18
C GLU A 33 12.34 -14.18 0.87
N LEU A 34 11.66 -13.09 0.46
CA LEU A 34 10.33 -12.75 0.98
C LEU A 34 9.24 -13.67 0.42
N ILE A 35 9.32 -14.03 -0.87
CA ILE A 35 8.37 -14.95 -1.50
C ILE A 35 8.44 -16.34 -0.83
N GLU A 36 9.64 -16.84 -0.52
CA GLU A 36 9.83 -18.11 0.17
C GLU A 36 9.20 -18.14 1.57
N GLN A 37 8.96 -17.00 2.20
CA GLN A 37 8.29 -16.92 3.51
C GLN A 37 6.76 -17.14 3.44
N ASN A 38 6.17 -17.21 2.24
CA ASN A 38 4.74 -17.42 2.01
C ASN A 38 3.87 -16.43 2.83
N LEU A 39 4.26 -15.14 2.81
CA LEU A 39 3.61 -14.10 3.61
C LEU A 39 2.12 -13.96 3.30
N GLU A 40 1.73 -14.22 2.06
CA GLU A 40 0.34 -14.12 1.58
C GLU A 40 -0.59 -15.15 2.26
N ASP A 41 -0.05 -16.25 2.78
CA ASP A 41 -0.85 -17.26 3.46
C ASP A 41 -1.47 -16.77 4.77
N ARG A 42 -0.82 -15.80 5.41
CA ARG A 42 -1.26 -15.17 6.67
C ARG A 42 -2.27 -14.04 6.45
N ALA A 43 -2.31 -13.51 5.24
CA ALA A 43 -3.17 -12.37 4.91
C ALA A 43 -4.65 -12.76 4.98
N LEU A 44 -5.48 -11.82 5.41
CA LEU A 44 -6.92 -11.96 5.37
C LEU A 44 -7.42 -12.20 3.95
N LYS A 45 -8.48 -12.99 3.82
CA LYS A 45 -9.02 -13.48 2.54
C LYS A 45 -10.48 -13.08 2.35
N VAL A 46 -10.96 -13.24 1.13
CA VAL A 46 -12.40 -13.08 0.83
C VAL A 46 -13.22 -13.98 1.76
N GLY A 47 -14.21 -13.38 2.40
CA GLY A 47 -15.09 -14.03 3.38
C GLY A 47 -14.76 -13.69 4.84
N ASP A 48 -13.54 -13.27 5.13
CA ASP A 48 -13.15 -12.85 6.48
C ASP A 48 -13.82 -11.54 6.89
N ILE A 49 -13.93 -11.32 8.19
CA ILE A 49 -14.38 -10.03 8.74
C ILE A 49 -13.17 -9.11 8.86
N ALA A 50 -13.26 -7.94 8.24
CA ALA A 50 -12.22 -6.93 8.33
C ALA A 50 -12.10 -6.41 9.78
N PRO A 51 -10.90 -6.45 10.39
CA PRO A 51 -10.67 -5.84 11.69
C PRO A 51 -10.96 -4.34 11.67
N ASP A 52 -11.68 -3.85 12.68
CA ASP A 52 -11.89 -2.42 12.84
C ASP A 52 -10.60 -1.70 13.22
N PHE A 53 -10.54 -0.43 12.85
CA PHE A 53 -9.46 0.47 13.26
C PHE A 53 -9.97 1.91 13.37
N THR A 54 -9.22 2.71 14.12
CA THR A 54 -9.28 4.17 14.08
C THR A 54 -7.86 4.67 13.93
N LEU A 55 -7.54 5.26 12.78
CA LEU A 55 -6.22 5.80 12.46
C LEU A 55 -6.31 7.28 12.11
N PRO A 56 -5.25 8.07 12.38
CA PRO A 56 -5.18 9.46 11.95
C PRO A 56 -4.97 9.54 10.44
N ASP A 57 -5.70 10.43 9.78
CA ASP A 57 -5.44 10.77 8.38
C ASP A 57 -4.28 11.77 8.21
N ALA A 58 -4.04 12.19 6.99
CA ALA A 58 -2.97 13.14 6.63
C ALA A 58 -3.14 14.53 7.27
N GLU A 59 -4.33 14.87 7.74
CA GLU A 59 -4.64 16.10 8.50
C GLU A 59 -4.65 15.86 10.03
N GLY A 60 -4.36 14.63 10.48
CA GLY A 60 -4.37 14.24 11.89
C GLY A 60 -5.77 13.94 12.44
N LEU A 61 -6.80 13.89 11.60
CA LEU A 61 -8.17 13.61 12.02
C LEU A 61 -8.40 12.08 12.12
N PRO A 62 -9.11 11.61 13.16
CA PRO A 62 -9.37 10.17 13.31
C PRO A 62 -10.36 9.67 12.24
N VAL A 63 -10.04 8.55 11.63
CA VAL A 63 -10.88 7.84 10.65
C VAL A 63 -11.11 6.42 11.12
N SER A 64 -12.38 6.05 11.36
CA SER A 64 -12.81 4.69 11.71
C SER A 64 -13.27 3.95 10.46
N LEU A 65 -12.82 2.71 10.30
CA LEU A 65 -13.30 1.83 9.23
C LEU A 65 -14.81 1.57 9.38
N TYR A 66 -15.24 1.16 10.57
CA TYR A 66 -16.63 0.76 10.78
C TYR A 66 -17.61 1.93 10.66
N ASP A 67 -17.19 3.15 11.02
CA ASP A 67 -18.01 4.35 10.78
C ASP A 67 -18.12 4.66 9.28
N THR A 68 -17.02 4.51 8.54
CA THR A 68 -17.03 4.71 7.07
C THR A 68 -17.93 3.70 6.37
N LEU A 69 -17.93 2.44 6.82
CA LEU A 69 -18.76 1.36 6.28
C LEU A 69 -20.28 1.56 6.49
N GLN A 70 -20.69 2.44 7.40
CA GLN A 70 -22.12 2.80 7.55
C GLN A 70 -22.64 3.52 6.30
N HIS A 71 -21.76 4.20 5.56
CA HIS A 71 -22.14 5.00 4.40
C HIS A 71 -21.88 4.26 3.08
N ASN A 72 -20.69 3.73 2.87
CA ASN A 72 -20.26 3.09 1.62
C ASN A 72 -19.44 1.83 1.91
N ALA A 73 -19.31 0.96 0.90
CA ALA A 73 -18.22 -0.02 0.87
C ALA A 73 -16.87 0.72 0.89
N VAL A 74 -15.81 0.05 1.34
CA VAL A 74 -14.49 0.66 1.47
C VAL A 74 -13.46 -0.15 0.69
N ILE A 75 -12.73 0.51 -0.20
CA ILE A 75 -11.49 0.00 -0.79
C ILE A 75 -10.35 0.43 0.13
N ILE A 76 -9.62 -0.54 0.70
CA ILE A 76 -8.40 -0.27 1.46
C ILE A 76 -7.21 -0.70 0.61
N SER A 77 -6.22 0.20 0.42
CA SER A 77 -4.91 -0.11 -0.14
C SER A 77 -3.84 0.07 0.93
N PHE A 78 -3.20 -1.04 1.33
CA PHE A 78 -2.00 -1.01 2.15
C PHE A 78 -0.78 -0.80 1.26
N PHE A 79 0.02 0.23 1.55
CA PHE A 79 1.19 0.58 0.75
C PHE A 79 2.42 0.85 1.62
N ARG A 80 3.60 0.75 1.01
CA ARG A 80 4.88 0.79 1.72
C ARG A 80 5.33 2.21 2.11
N GLY A 81 5.08 3.18 1.23
CA GLY A 81 5.48 4.57 1.42
C GLY A 81 5.57 5.35 0.10
N ASN A 82 5.71 6.68 0.21
CA ASN A 82 5.81 7.60 -0.92
C ASN A 82 7.13 7.46 -1.71
N TRP A 83 8.14 6.85 -1.11
CA TRP A 83 9.42 6.52 -1.74
C TRP A 83 9.33 5.33 -2.71
N CYS A 84 8.21 4.59 -2.71
CA CYS A 84 8.01 3.41 -3.55
C CYS A 84 7.28 3.78 -4.85
N PRO A 85 7.94 3.72 -6.03
CA PRO A 85 7.34 4.17 -7.29
C PRO A 85 6.10 3.34 -7.69
N PHE A 86 6.07 2.05 -7.36
CA PHE A 86 4.92 1.18 -7.62
C PHE A 86 3.70 1.58 -6.78
N CYS A 87 3.94 1.97 -5.50
CA CYS A 87 2.90 2.47 -4.63
C CYS A 87 2.34 3.81 -5.15
N MET A 88 3.22 4.70 -5.62
CA MET A 88 2.78 5.97 -6.19
C MET A 88 1.97 5.78 -7.47
N ALA A 89 2.36 4.83 -8.33
CA ALA A 89 1.59 4.49 -9.53
C ALA A 89 0.19 3.96 -9.18
N GLU A 90 0.06 3.16 -8.14
CA GLU A 90 -1.22 2.64 -7.66
C GLU A 90 -2.10 3.78 -7.08
N LEU A 91 -1.56 4.61 -6.19
CA LEU A 91 -2.32 5.70 -5.57
C LEU A 91 -2.81 6.73 -6.60
N THR A 92 -1.96 7.10 -7.56
CA THR A 92 -2.36 7.98 -8.65
C THR A 92 -3.38 7.33 -9.58
N HIS A 93 -3.33 6.00 -9.74
CA HIS A 93 -4.34 5.25 -10.49
C HIS A 93 -5.70 5.26 -9.80
N TYR A 94 -5.75 5.15 -8.45
CA TYR A 94 -6.99 5.34 -7.70
C TYR A 94 -7.55 6.75 -7.88
N GLN A 95 -6.70 7.79 -7.85
CA GLN A 95 -7.17 9.15 -8.11
C GLN A 95 -7.74 9.32 -9.52
N GLU A 96 -7.08 8.74 -10.53
CA GLU A 96 -7.65 8.73 -11.89
C GLU A 96 -9.01 8.01 -11.95
N ALA A 97 -9.16 6.91 -11.22
CA ALA A 97 -10.42 6.17 -11.16
C ALA A 97 -11.55 6.98 -10.49
N ILE A 98 -11.23 7.71 -9.42
CA ILE A 98 -12.14 8.64 -8.77
C ILE A 98 -12.58 9.73 -9.74
N ASN A 99 -11.63 10.38 -10.42
CA ASN A 99 -11.91 11.44 -11.40
C ASN A 99 -12.75 10.97 -12.59
N ASN A 100 -12.75 9.67 -12.88
CA ASN A 100 -13.55 9.05 -13.94
C ASN A 100 -14.84 8.37 -13.43
N ASN A 101 -15.20 8.56 -12.17
CA ASN A 101 -16.39 7.99 -11.51
C ASN A 101 -16.44 6.43 -11.58
N LEU A 102 -15.28 5.78 -11.52
CA LEU A 102 -15.19 4.32 -11.58
C LEU A 102 -15.32 3.64 -10.21
N VAL A 103 -15.30 4.44 -9.12
CA VAL A 103 -15.33 3.96 -7.72
C VAL A 103 -16.39 4.68 -6.88
N ASP A 104 -17.42 5.25 -7.49
CA ASP A 104 -18.45 6.06 -6.82
C ASP A 104 -19.23 5.32 -5.72
N SER A 105 -19.29 3.99 -5.79
CA SER A 105 -20.00 3.15 -4.82
C SER A 105 -19.12 2.74 -3.62
N ALA A 106 -17.83 3.13 -3.62
CA ALA A 106 -16.92 2.84 -2.52
C ALA A 106 -16.10 4.05 -2.11
N THR A 107 -15.72 4.09 -0.84
CA THR A 107 -14.74 5.06 -0.31
C THR A 107 -13.34 4.46 -0.41
N VAL A 108 -12.38 5.18 -1.02
CA VAL A 108 -10.98 4.75 -1.08
C VAL A 108 -10.24 5.24 0.16
N ILE A 109 -9.50 4.35 0.81
CA ILE A 109 -8.62 4.62 1.94
C ILE A 109 -7.26 3.96 1.64
N ALA A 110 -6.18 4.74 1.70
CA ALA A 110 -4.82 4.20 1.64
C ALA A 110 -4.19 4.22 3.04
N ILE A 111 -3.44 3.16 3.39
CA ILE A 111 -2.83 3.00 4.71
C ILE A 111 -1.34 2.70 4.56
N SER A 112 -0.50 3.44 5.28
CA SER A 112 0.94 3.22 5.30
C SER A 112 1.52 3.39 6.71
N PRO A 113 2.71 2.84 6.99
CA PRO A 113 3.40 3.07 8.26
C PRO A 113 3.99 4.48 8.39
N GLN A 114 3.97 5.28 7.32
CA GLN A 114 4.55 6.62 7.33
C GLN A 114 3.89 7.52 8.38
N SER A 115 4.66 8.47 8.90
CA SER A 115 4.13 9.51 9.77
C SER A 115 3.12 10.39 9.04
N ILE A 116 2.24 11.05 9.80
CA ILE A 116 1.22 11.96 9.28
C ILE A 116 1.85 13.03 8.35
N HIS A 117 3.02 13.55 8.72
CA HIS A 117 3.73 14.56 7.93
C HIS A 117 4.04 14.07 6.50
N PHE A 118 4.64 12.88 6.36
CA PHE A 118 4.96 12.33 5.03
C PHE A 118 3.73 11.91 4.24
N ASN A 119 2.67 11.46 4.91
CA ASN A 119 1.39 11.19 4.24
C ASN A 119 0.69 12.48 3.79
N HIS A 120 0.80 13.57 4.54
CA HIS A 120 0.32 14.88 4.14
C HIS A 120 1.05 15.40 2.89
N ASP A 121 2.38 15.36 2.91
CA ASP A 121 3.19 15.80 1.77
C ASP A 121 2.89 14.97 0.51
N LEU A 122 2.78 13.65 0.65
CA LEU A 122 2.39 12.75 -0.43
C LEU A 122 1.04 13.14 -1.02
N LYS A 123 0.03 13.38 -0.17
CA LYS A 123 -1.33 13.76 -0.58
C LYS A 123 -1.34 15.06 -1.36
N VAL A 124 -0.66 16.08 -0.85
CA VAL A 124 -0.59 17.42 -1.47
C VAL A 124 0.18 17.38 -2.80
N GLN A 125 1.36 16.78 -2.82
CA GLN A 125 2.22 16.73 -4.02
C GLN A 125 1.60 15.97 -5.19
N ASN A 126 0.74 14.98 -4.91
CA ASN A 126 0.09 14.16 -5.93
C ASN A 126 -1.39 14.50 -6.13
N ASN A 127 -1.90 15.57 -5.50
CA ASN A 127 -3.30 16.00 -5.57
C ASN A 127 -4.29 14.85 -5.30
N LEU A 128 -4.03 14.05 -4.24
CA LEU A 128 -4.87 12.93 -3.88
C LEU A 128 -6.04 13.42 -3.01
N GLU A 129 -7.28 13.11 -3.41
CA GLU A 129 -8.49 13.57 -2.73
C GLU A 129 -9.00 12.57 -1.68
N PHE A 130 -8.64 11.30 -1.81
CA PHE A 130 -9.02 10.27 -0.85
C PHE A 130 -8.17 10.32 0.43
N ARG A 131 -8.60 9.57 1.44
CA ARG A 131 -7.93 9.55 2.74
C ARG A 131 -6.68 8.69 2.71
N ILE A 132 -5.59 9.22 3.29
CA ILE A 132 -4.34 8.51 3.51
C ILE A 132 -4.11 8.48 5.01
N LEU A 133 -4.02 7.27 5.58
CA LEU A 133 -3.94 7.05 7.02
C LEU A 133 -2.53 6.61 7.43
N SER A 134 -2.14 7.01 8.63
CA SER A 134 -0.87 6.64 9.24
C SER A 134 -1.07 5.49 10.23
N ASP A 135 -0.57 4.30 9.87
CA ASP A 135 -0.56 3.09 10.71
C ASP A 135 0.82 2.94 11.37
N LYS A 136 1.09 3.77 12.37
CA LYS A 136 2.37 3.77 13.08
C LYS A 136 2.69 2.37 13.64
N GLY A 137 3.87 1.87 13.31
CA GLY A 137 4.32 0.53 13.73
C GLY A 137 3.64 -0.62 13.00
N ASN A 138 2.82 -0.36 11.96
CA ASN A 138 2.06 -1.36 11.19
C ASN A 138 1.08 -2.19 12.04
N GLU A 139 0.46 -1.60 13.07
CA GLU A 139 -0.44 -2.33 13.98
C GLU A 139 -1.69 -2.87 13.28
N ILE A 140 -2.23 -2.10 12.34
CA ILE A 140 -3.40 -2.53 11.57
C ILE A 140 -2.97 -3.47 10.44
N ALA A 141 -1.89 -3.16 9.72
CA ALA A 141 -1.35 -4.06 8.72
C ALA A 141 -1.01 -5.45 9.30
N ASP A 142 -0.56 -5.52 10.57
CA ASP A 142 -0.30 -6.78 11.27
C ASP A 142 -1.60 -7.58 11.53
N LYS A 143 -2.69 -6.91 11.91
CA LYS A 143 -4.01 -7.56 12.06
C LYS A 143 -4.55 -8.12 10.74
N TYR A 144 -4.14 -7.53 9.60
CA TYR A 144 -4.44 -8.06 8.28
C TYR A 144 -3.46 -9.12 7.80
N GLY A 145 -2.44 -9.46 8.60
CA GLY A 145 -1.43 -10.48 8.29
C GLY A 145 -0.40 -10.06 7.24
N LEU A 146 -0.19 -8.75 7.05
CA LEU A 146 0.58 -8.21 5.93
C LEU A 146 2.04 -7.87 6.27
N VAL A 147 2.43 -7.90 7.56
CA VAL A 147 3.69 -7.31 8.00
C VAL A 147 4.88 -8.26 7.81
N PHE A 148 5.96 -7.70 7.29
CA PHE A 148 7.29 -8.30 7.29
C PHE A 148 8.34 -7.30 7.78
N THR A 149 9.52 -7.80 8.14
CA THR A 149 10.67 -6.94 8.48
C THR A 149 11.63 -6.91 7.29
N LEU A 150 12.01 -5.71 6.83
CA LEU A 150 12.98 -5.55 5.76
C LEU A 150 14.33 -6.13 6.18
N GLN A 151 14.90 -6.98 5.33
CA GLN A 151 16.17 -7.66 5.59
C GLN A 151 17.30 -6.66 5.82
N GLU A 152 18.21 -6.98 6.72
CA GLU A 152 19.28 -6.07 7.14
C GLU A 152 20.23 -5.70 6.00
N ASN A 153 20.56 -6.68 5.15
CA ASN A 153 21.47 -6.53 4.02
C ASN A 153 21.00 -5.55 2.94
N ILE A 154 19.70 -5.17 2.93
CA ILE A 154 19.16 -4.25 1.93
C ILE A 154 18.81 -2.86 2.49
N ARG A 155 18.83 -2.66 3.81
CA ARG A 155 18.42 -1.39 4.46
C ARG A 155 19.24 -0.20 4.00
N GLU A 156 20.57 -0.35 3.95
CA GLU A 156 21.48 0.69 3.49
C GLU A 156 21.25 1.04 2.01
N ILE A 157 20.91 0.07 1.17
CA ILE A 157 20.57 0.31 -0.24
C ILE A 157 19.32 1.18 -0.31
N TYR A 158 18.26 0.85 0.46
CA TYR A 158 17.05 1.66 0.54
C TYR A 158 17.37 3.09 0.96
N LYS A 159 18.13 3.26 2.03
CA LYS A 159 18.50 4.57 2.56
C LYS A 159 19.28 5.40 1.54
N ASN A 160 20.28 4.80 0.86
CA ASN A 160 21.09 5.46 -0.15
C ASN A 160 20.29 5.83 -1.42
N MET A 161 19.17 5.13 -1.68
CA MET A 161 18.23 5.46 -2.75
C MET A 161 17.13 6.44 -2.29
N GLY A 162 17.24 7.03 -1.09
CA GLY A 162 16.31 8.02 -0.59
C GLY A 162 15.12 7.45 0.21
N ALA A 163 15.09 6.14 0.46
CA ALA A 163 14.06 5.48 1.27
C ALA A 163 14.56 5.22 2.70
N ASP A 164 14.79 6.29 3.48
CA ASP A 164 15.14 6.19 4.90
C ASP A 164 13.91 5.83 5.72
N LEU A 165 13.69 4.53 5.97
CA LEU A 165 12.50 4.04 6.65
C LEU A 165 12.39 4.53 8.10
N GLU A 166 13.50 4.72 8.80
CA GLU A 166 13.48 5.28 10.15
C GLU A 166 12.90 6.70 10.16
N LEU A 167 13.29 7.49 9.18
CA LEU A 167 12.79 8.85 9.00
C LEU A 167 11.29 8.84 8.60
N PHE A 168 10.93 8.08 7.57
CA PHE A 168 9.56 8.08 7.02
C PHE A 168 8.54 7.54 8.01
N ASN A 169 8.87 6.44 8.70
CA ASN A 169 7.93 5.76 9.59
C ASN A 169 8.04 6.27 11.05
N SER A 170 9.06 7.08 11.38
CA SER A 170 9.37 7.51 12.74
C SER A 170 9.51 6.32 13.70
N ASP A 171 10.13 5.24 13.22
CA ASP A 171 10.39 4.01 13.96
C ASP A 171 11.60 3.27 13.35
N ASN A 172 12.27 2.42 14.14
CA ASN A 172 13.46 1.69 13.75
C ASN A 172 13.24 0.16 13.63
N THR A 173 11.99 -0.27 13.51
CA THR A 173 11.66 -1.70 13.41
C THR A 173 11.90 -2.25 12.01
N TYR A 174 11.99 -1.38 11.01
CA TYR A 174 12.06 -1.74 9.59
C TYR A 174 10.90 -2.63 9.11
N LYS A 175 9.77 -2.57 9.82
CA LYS A 175 8.55 -3.26 9.42
C LYS A 175 7.88 -2.53 8.27
N LEU A 176 7.39 -3.29 7.30
CA LEU A 176 6.62 -2.81 6.15
C LEU A 176 5.46 -3.74 5.89
N PRO A 177 4.34 -3.25 5.34
CA PRO A 177 3.31 -4.11 4.81
C PRO A 177 3.72 -4.66 3.44
N ILE A 178 3.39 -5.91 3.12
CA ILE A 178 3.25 -6.31 1.73
C ILE A 178 2.06 -5.57 1.13
N PRO A 179 2.15 -5.12 -0.13
CA PRO A 179 1.05 -4.40 -0.77
C PRO A 179 -0.20 -5.26 -0.83
N ALA A 180 -1.32 -4.66 -0.46
CA ALA A 180 -2.59 -5.36 -0.45
C ALA A 180 -3.76 -4.41 -0.73
N THR A 181 -4.72 -4.89 -1.51
CA THR A 181 -5.97 -4.20 -1.79
C THR A 181 -7.14 -5.06 -1.32
N TYR A 182 -8.02 -4.47 -0.53
CA TYR A 182 -9.25 -5.11 -0.06
C TYR A 182 -10.47 -4.26 -0.42
N LEU A 183 -11.56 -4.90 -0.88
CA LEU A 183 -12.89 -4.31 -0.86
C LEU A 183 -13.67 -4.90 0.30
N ILE A 184 -14.19 -4.04 1.17
CA ILE A 184 -14.96 -4.40 2.35
C ILE A 184 -16.39 -3.90 2.18
N ASP A 185 -17.38 -4.78 2.33
CA ASP A 185 -18.79 -4.42 2.24
C ASP A 185 -19.31 -3.79 3.54
N LYS A 186 -20.53 -3.26 3.50
CA LYS A 186 -21.19 -2.67 4.68
C LYS A 186 -21.43 -3.66 5.83
N ASN A 187 -21.35 -4.96 5.58
CA ASN A 187 -21.43 -6.00 6.60
C ASN A 187 -20.05 -6.33 7.19
N LYS A 188 -19.01 -5.50 6.90
CA LYS A 188 -17.64 -5.66 7.38
C LYS A 188 -16.90 -6.85 6.76
N LYS A 189 -17.48 -7.46 5.71
CA LYS A 189 -16.93 -8.63 5.04
C LYS A 189 -15.96 -8.21 3.94
N ILE A 190 -14.81 -8.87 3.85
CA ILE A 190 -13.91 -8.76 2.71
C ILE A 190 -14.58 -9.49 1.54
N VAL A 191 -14.90 -8.77 0.47
CA VAL A 191 -15.53 -9.30 -0.75
C VAL A 191 -14.58 -9.33 -1.94
N PHE A 192 -13.46 -8.64 -1.84
CA PHE A 192 -12.32 -8.73 -2.77
C PHE A 192 -11.02 -8.62 -1.99
N SER A 193 -10.01 -9.37 -2.38
CA SER A 193 -8.65 -9.25 -1.86
C SER A 193 -7.63 -9.50 -2.97
N SER A 194 -6.61 -8.66 -3.01
CA SER A 194 -5.41 -8.85 -3.81
C SER A 194 -4.22 -8.53 -2.93
N VAL A 195 -3.42 -9.54 -2.64
CA VAL A 195 -2.24 -9.44 -1.79
C VAL A 195 -1.08 -10.01 -2.58
N SER A 196 0.04 -9.31 -2.66
CA SER A 196 1.23 -9.82 -3.34
C SER A 196 2.49 -9.48 -2.56
N THR A 197 3.28 -10.50 -2.26
CA THR A 197 4.65 -10.34 -1.74
C THR A 197 5.55 -9.67 -2.79
N ASN A 198 5.24 -9.87 -4.08
CA ASN A 198 5.88 -9.14 -5.16
C ASN A 198 5.38 -7.69 -5.19
N TYR A 199 6.12 -6.79 -4.55
CA TYR A 199 5.75 -5.37 -4.43
C TYR A 199 5.64 -4.61 -5.77
N MET A 200 5.96 -5.23 -6.88
CA MET A 200 5.79 -4.68 -8.24
C MET A 200 4.42 -5.01 -8.85
N GLU A 201 3.64 -5.90 -8.22
CA GLU A 201 2.31 -6.31 -8.68
C GLU A 201 1.21 -5.60 -7.89
N ARG A 202 0.12 -5.27 -8.58
CA ARG A 202 -1.07 -4.62 -8.00
C ARG A 202 -2.32 -5.06 -8.73
N ALA A 203 -3.44 -5.10 -8.01
CA ALA A 203 -4.75 -5.18 -8.66
C ALA A 203 -5.08 -3.88 -9.39
N ASP A 204 -5.65 -3.98 -10.58
CA ASP A 204 -6.27 -2.82 -11.23
C ASP A 204 -7.61 -2.52 -10.55
N VAL A 205 -7.92 -1.24 -10.36
CA VAL A 205 -9.20 -0.82 -9.79
C VAL A 205 -10.40 -1.33 -10.60
N CYS A 206 -10.23 -1.51 -11.91
CA CYS A 206 -11.25 -2.07 -12.79
C CYS A 206 -11.54 -3.56 -12.53
N ASP A 207 -10.66 -4.27 -11.83
CA ASP A 207 -10.87 -5.67 -11.45
C ASP A 207 -11.69 -5.79 -10.15
N ILE A 208 -11.84 -4.69 -9.41
CA ILE A 208 -12.63 -4.60 -8.17
C ILE A 208 -14.10 -4.44 -8.57
N LYS A 209 -14.88 -5.50 -8.40
CA LYS A 209 -16.33 -5.46 -8.66
C LYS A 209 -17.04 -4.82 -7.47
N LEU A 210 -17.45 -3.58 -7.65
CA LEU A 210 -18.20 -2.77 -6.69
C LEU A 210 -19.70 -3.11 -6.70
#